data_cb824cfb49d8bc4e9ab4ee7b89858b0c
#
_entry.id   cb824cfb49d8bc4e9ab4ee7b89858b0c
#
_cell.length_a   1.000
_cell.length_b   1.000
_cell.length_c   1.000
_cell.angle_alpha   90.00
_cell.angle_beta   90.00
_cell.angle_gamma   90.00
#
_symmetry.space_group_name_H-M   'P 1'
#
loop_
_entity.id
_entity.type
_entity.pdbx_description
1 polymer ?
#
loop_
_entity_poly.entity_id
_entity_poly.type
_entity_poly.pdbx_seq_one_letter_code
_entity_poly.pdbx_strand_id
1 'polypeptide(L)'
;MIVLVQANVLTVGLGDKNEALQELPLRLIAMSSGSEAARSLKNERVDSVISKWDLDDMKNGLFLKRFRAVKPEIPTIVFVKAGDRAQEIAARSSGASAVLTEDTTDEFFQTTVANILGLRGIVSIKTISPAESEKSQYEKIAK
;
A
#
# COMPACT_ATOMS: atom_id res chain seq x y z
N MET A 1 14.10 -13.38 -18.44
CA MET A 1 12.68 -13.22 -18.15
C MET A 1 12.32 -11.74 -18.02
N ILE A 2 11.20 -11.37 -18.59
CA ILE A 2 10.75 -9.99 -18.52
C ILE A 2 9.74 -9.83 -17.41
N VAL A 3 9.97 -8.86 -16.54
CA VAL A 3 9.03 -8.53 -15.47
C VAL A 3 8.37 -7.21 -15.82
N LEU A 4 7.05 -7.24 -15.94
CA LEU A 4 6.30 -6.02 -16.26
C LEU A 4 5.90 -5.31 -14.97
N VAL A 5 6.27 -4.04 -14.88
CA VAL A 5 5.85 -3.20 -13.77
C VAL A 5 4.44 -2.70 -14.05
N GLN A 6 3.51 -3.00 -13.15
CA GLN A 6 2.11 -2.63 -13.32
C GLN A 6 1.74 -1.33 -12.62
N ALA A 7 2.54 -0.88 -11.65
CA ALA A 7 2.20 0.33 -10.90
C ALA A 7 3.44 0.92 -10.23
N ASN A 8 3.41 2.21 -10.02
CA ASN A 8 4.43 2.93 -9.26
C ASN A 8 3.86 3.25 -7.88
N VAL A 9 4.57 2.86 -6.84
CA VAL A 9 4.10 3.04 -5.47
C VAL A 9 5.14 3.78 -4.65
N LEU A 10 4.72 4.87 -4.04
CA LEU A 10 5.57 5.62 -3.11
C LEU A 10 5.31 5.08 -1.71
N THR A 11 6.36 4.67 -1.03
CA THR A 11 6.25 4.26 0.37
C THR A 11 7.02 5.23 1.24
N VAL A 12 6.48 5.53 2.41
CA VAL A 12 7.06 6.52 3.31
C VAL A 12 7.16 5.94 4.71
N GLY A 13 8.39 5.79 5.17
CA GLY A 13 8.64 5.35 6.54
C GLY A 13 8.37 3.90 6.82
N LEU A 14 8.27 3.05 5.80
CA LEU A 14 7.92 1.65 6.01
C LEU A 14 9.08 0.76 6.45
N GLY A 15 10.32 1.17 6.19
CA GLY A 15 11.47 0.36 6.60
C GLY A 15 11.41 -1.03 5.99
N ASP A 16 11.52 -2.04 6.85
CA ASP A 16 11.57 -3.43 6.41
C ASP A 16 10.29 -3.90 5.73
N LYS A 17 9.18 -3.22 5.94
CA LYS A 17 7.93 -3.61 5.31
C LYS A 17 7.99 -3.48 3.79
N ASN A 18 8.90 -2.68 3.26
CA ASN A 18 9.08 -2.56 1.82
C ASN A 18 9.44 -3.90 1.18
N GLU A 19 10.07 -4.80 1.93
CA GLU A 19 10.47 -6.08 1.38
C GLU A 19 9.29 -6.94 0.97
N ALA A 20 8.18 -6.83 1.67
CA ALA A 20 6.98 -7.57 1.31
C ALA A 20 6.46 -7.20 -0.07
N LEU A 21 6.69 -5.96 -0.48
CA LEU A 21 6.19 -5.47 -1.76
C LEU A 21 7.11 -5.83 -2.93
N GLN A 22 8.32 -6.28 -2.67
CA GLN A 22 9.25 -6.63 -3.73
C GLN A 22 8.80 -7.84 -4.54
N GLU A 23 7.89 -8.63 -3.99
CA GLU A 23 7.35 -9.78 -4.70
C GLU A 23 6.25 -9.40 -5.68
N LEU A 24 5.81 -8.16 -5.68
CA LEU A 24 4.75 -7.69 -6.56
C LEU A 24 5.36 -6.93 -7.74
N PRO A 25 4.64 -6.86 -8.87
CA PRO A 25 5.16 -6.16 -10.06
C PRO A 25 5.01 -4.65 -9.92
N LEU A 26 5.70 -4.08 -8.94
CA LEU A 26 5.64 -2.67 -8.60
C LEU A 26 7.00 -2.04 -8.75
N ARG A 27 6.99 -0.77 -9.15
CA ARG A 27 8.17 0.06 -9.01
C ARG A 27 8.02 0.82 -7.70
N LEU A 28 8.89 0.50 -6.74
CA LEU A 28 8.81 1.13 -5.42
C LEU A 28 9.70 2.35 -5.36
N ILE A 29 9.13 3.44 -4.86
CA ILE A 29 9.87 4.66 -4.56
C ILE A 29 9.82 4.77 -3.05
N ALA A 30 10.86 4.26 -2.37
CA ALA A 30 10.87 4.17 -0.91
C ALA A 30 11.56 5.38 -0.31
N MET A 31 10.82 6.12 0.50
CA MET A 31 11.33 7.31 1.18
C MET A 31 11.22 7.10 2.69
N SER A 32 12.14 7.70 3.43
CA SER A 32 12.14 7.52 4.88
C SER A 32 11.40 8.63 5.62
N SER A 33 11.18 9.78 4.98
CA SER A 33 10.53 10.91 5.64
C SER A 33 9.47 11.53 4.76
N GLY A 34 8.56 12.28 5.38
CA GLY A 34 7.52 12.99 4.65
C GLY A 34 8.10 14.07 3.74
N SER A 35 9.16 14.73 4.17
CA SER A 35 9.80 15.77 3.36
C SER A 35 10.41 15.20 2.10
N GLU A 36 11.09 14.06 2.21
CA GLU A 36 11.65 13.39 1.03
C GLU A 36 10.54 12.95 0.08
N ALA A 37 9.48 12.40 0.64
CA ALA A 37 8.35 11.94 -0.16
C ALA A 37 7.71 13.10 -0.92
N ALA A 38 7.52 14.23 -0.24
CA ALA A 38 6.92 15.39 -0.89
C ALA A 38 7.79 15.89 -2.04
N ARG A 39 9.11 15.90 -1.86
CA ARG A 39 10.01 16.30 -2.96
C ARG A 39 9.95 15.32 -4.11
N SER A 40 9.90 14.03 -3.80
CA SER A 40 9.83 12.99 -4.82
C SER A 40 8.60 13.13 -5.69
N LEU A 41 7.47 13.51 -5.10
CA LEU A 41 6.22 13.63 -5.83
C LEU A 41 6.23 14.73 -6.89
N LYS A 42 7.17 15.65 -6.82
CA LYS A 42 7.29 16.69 -7.85
C LYS A 42 7.79 16.12 -9.17
N ASN A 43 8.54 15.03 -9.11
CA ASN A 43 9.19 14.47 -10.28
C ASN A 43 8.73 13.07 -10.63
N GLU A 44 7.93 12.45 -9.76
CA GLU A 44 7.53 11.06 -9.94
C GLU A 44 6.02 10.96 -10.05
N ARG A 45 5.58 10.13 -10.95
CA ARG A 45 4.17 9.79 -11.05
C ARG A 45 3.91 8.55 -10.23
N VAL A 46 2.93 8.59 -9.34
CA VAL A 46 2.62 7.44 -8.49
C VAL A 46 1.17 7.03 -8.65
N ASP A 47 0.93 5.74 -8.49
CA ASP A 47 -0.41 5.17 -8.58
C ASP A 47 -0.99 4.93 -7.20
N SER A 48 -0.16 4.89 -6.18
CA SER A 48 -0.62 4.73 -4.80
C SER A 48 0.47 5.21 -3.85
N VAL A 49 0.07 5.61 -2.65
CA VAL A 49 0.98 6.00 -1.58
C VAL A 49 0.70 5.13 -0.37
N ILE A 50 1.75 4.58 0.23
CA ILE A 50 1.65 3.79 1.44
C ILE A 50 2.55 4.44 2.48
N SER A 51 1.98 4.83 3.61
CA SER A 51 2.72 5.58 4.60
C SER A 51 2.33 5.18 6.02
N LYS A 52 3.25 5.35 6.94
CA LYS A 52 2.88 5.30 8.36
C LYS A 52 2.09 6.56 8.68
N TRP A 53 1.17 6.43 9.63
CA TRP A 53 0.38 7.57 10.10
C TRP A 53 1.27 8.64 10.73
N ASP A 54 2.18 8.18 11.62
CA ASP A 54 3.14 9.07 12.25
C ASP A 54 4.51 8.87 11.63
N LEU A 55 5.01 9.89 10.98
CA LEU A 55 6.38 9.94 10.48
C LEU A 55 7.22 10.76 11.43
N ASP A 56 8.53 10.56 11.42
CA ASP A 56 9.40 11.31 12.33
C ASP A 56 9.28 12.81 12.16
N ASP A 57 9.11 13.26 10.92
CA ASP A 57 9.03 14.68 10.62
C ASP A 57 7.60 15.19 10.39
N MET A 58 6.62 14.31 10.33
CA MET A 58 5.22 14.70 10.13
C MET A 58 4.30 13.79 10.93
N LYS A 59 3.82 14.30 12.05
CA LYS A 59 2.98 13.53 12.96
C LYS A 59 1.49 13.65 12.62
N ASN A 60 0.70 12.76 13.22
CA ASN A 60 -0.76 12.82 13.18
C ASN A 60 -1.34 12.78 11.77
N GLY A 61 -0.71 12.00 10.89
CA GLY A 61 -1.22 11.85 9.54
C GLY A 61 -1.01 13.05 8.64
N LEU A 62 -0.14 13.95 9.04
CA LEU A 62 0.04 15.21 8.30
C LEU A 62 0.43 14.97 6.85
N PHE A 63 1.34 14.01 6.59
CA PHE A 63 1.75 13.74 5.23
C PHE A 63 0.55 13.29 4.38
N LEU A 64 -0.23 12.33 4.88
CA LEU A 64 -1.37 11.82 4.13
C LEU A 64 -2.43 12.88 3.93
N LYS A 65 -2.68 13.71 4.94
CA LYS A 65 -3.65 14.78 4.81
C LYS A 65 -3.25 15.77 3.72
N ARG A 66 -2.00 16.15 3.69
CA ARG A 66 -1.49 17.05 2.66
C ARG A 66 -1.53 16.41 1.28
N PHE A 67 -1.14 15.14 1.20
CA PHE A 67 -1.15 14.44 -0.07
C PHE A 67 -2.57 14.33 -0.64
N ARG A 68 -3.52 13.96 0.20
CA ARG A 68 -4.91 13.82 -0.26
C ARG A 68 -5.53 15.15 -0.68
N ALA A 69 -5.10 16.24 -0.07
CA ALA A 69 -5.59 17.56 -0.47
C ALA A 69 -5.15 17.90 -1.89
N VAL A 70 -3.98 17.44 -2.30
CA VAL A 70 -3.42 17.74 -3.61
C VAL A 70 -3.81 16.69 -4.65
N LYS A 71 -3.84 15.41 -4.25
CA LYS A 71 -4.11 14.29 -5.15
C LYS A 71 -5.21 13.40 -4.58
N PRO A 72 -6.45 13.90 -4.52
CA PRO A 72 -7.53 13.12 -3.86
C PRO A 72 -7.90 11.84 -4.59
N GLU A 73 -7.56 11.72 -5.87
CA GLU A 73 -7.93 10.55 -6.67
C GLU A 73 -6.96 9.38 -6.48
N ILE A 74 -5.79 9.59 -5.89
CA ILE A 74 -4.81 8.53 -5.74
C ILE A 74 -5.07 7.78 -4.44
N PRO A 75 -5.22 6.44 -4.49
CA PRO A 75 -5.49 5.67 -3.27
C PRO A 75 -4.31 5.69 -2.32
N THR A 76 -4.63 5.68 -1.03
CA THR A 76 -3.64 5.70 0.03
C THR A 76 -3.87 4.54 0.99
N ILE A 77 -2.76 3.94 1.45
CA ILE A 77 -2.78 2.91 2.47
C ILE A 77 -1.97 3.45 3.64
N VAL A 78 -2.48 3.31 4.84
CA VAL A 78 -1.79 3.84 6.01
C VAL A 78 -1.60 2.76 7.06
N PHE A 79 -0.42 2.76 7.68
CA PHE A 79 -0.12 1.91 8.80
C PHE A 79 -0.26 2.70 10.09
N VAL A 80 -1.04 2.15 11.01
CA VAL A 80 -1.23 2.75 12.33
C VAL A 80 -0.63 1.81 13.38
N LYS A 81 -0.39 2.35 14.56
CA LYS A 81 0.16 1.59 15.65
C LYS A 81 -0.86 0.55 16.11
N ALA A 82 -0.42 -0.68 16.28
CA ALA A 82 -1.29 -1.76 16.76
C ALA A 82 -1.83 -1.41 18.13
N GLY A 83 -3.15 -1.55 18.30
CA GLY A 83 -3.79 -1.27 19.56
C GLY A 83 -4.14 0.19 19.80
N ASP A 84 -3.73 1.09 18.93
CA ASP A 84 -4.04 2.52 19.09
C ASP A 84 -5.35 2.83 18.36
N ARG A 85 -6.45 2.71 19.08
CA ARG A 85 -7.76 2.88 18.47
C ARG A 85 -8.01 4.31 18.01
N ALA A 86 -7.51 5.29 18.74
CA ALA A 86 -7.68 6.68 18.35
C ALA A 86 -7.00 6.98 17.03
N GLN A 87 -5.80 6.41 16.85
CA GLN A 87 -5.05 6.57 15.62
C GLN A 87 -5.77 5.88 14.46
N GLU A 88 -6.31 4.69 14.71
CA GLU A 88 -7.05 3.97 13.67
C GLU A 88 -8.28 4.75 13.23
N ILE A 89 -9.03 5.30 14.17
CA ILE A 89 -10.21 6.08 13.84
C ILE A 89 -9.83 7.33 13.04
N ALA A 90 -8.77 8.02 13.47
CA ALA A 90 -8.32 9.21 12.76
C ALA A 90 -7.89 8.87 11.33
N ALA A 91 -7.19 7.76 11.17
CA ALA A 91 -6.73 7.34 9.85
C ALA A 91 -7.90 7.02 8.92
N ARG A 92 -8.89 6.29 9.41
CA ARG A 92 -10.07 5.98 8.61
C ARG A 92 -10.84 7.25 8.26
N SER A 93 -10.95 8.17 9.19
CA SER A 93 -11.67 9.44 8.97
C SER A 93 -10.96 10.33 7.96
N SER A 94 -9.65 10.14 7.76
CA SER A 94 -8.91 10.94 6.80
C SER A 94 -9.19 10.52 5.35
N GLY A 95 -9.90 9.42 5.15
CA GLY A 95 -10.24 8.97 3.81
C GLY A 95 -9.24 8.02 3.19
N ALA A 96 -8.37 7.41 4.00
CA ALA A 96 -7.43 6.42 3.48
C ALA A 96 -8.19 5.25 2.87
N SER A 97 -7.65 4.70 1.78
CA SER A 97 -8.29 3.58 1.09
C SER A 97 -8.22 2.29 1.92
N ALA A 98 -7.17 2.14 2.70
CA ALA A 98 -7.04 1.03 3.63
C ALA A 98 -6.24 1.48 4.84
N VAL A 99 -6.58 0.94 6.00
CA VAL A 99 -5.85 1.21 7.24
C VAL A 99 -5.39 -0.14 7.78
N LEU A 100 -4.08 -0.30 7.92
CA LEU A 100 -3.46 -1.52 8.40
C LEU A 100 -2.72 -1.22 9.70
N THR A 101 -2.52 -2.24 10.52
CA THR A 101 -1.72 -2.08 11.73
C THR A 101 -0.30 -2.56 11.47
N GLU A 102 0.62 -2.16 12.34
CA GLU A 102 2.02 -2.49 12.15
C GLU A 102 2.30 -3.99 12.31
N ASP A 103 1.38 -4.73 12.92
CA ASP A 103 1.51 -6.18 13.07
C ASP A 103 0.80 -6.98 11.96
N THR A 104 0.34 -6.31 10.91
CA THR A 104 -0.25 -6.98 9.76
C THR A 104 0.79 -7.89 9.10
N THR A 105 0.34 -9.10 8.70
CA THR A 105 1.25 -10.04 8.03
C THR A 105 1.63 -9.54 6.65
N ASP A 106 2.76 -10.03 6.14
CA ASP A 106 3.21 -9.67 4.80
C ASP A 106 2.19 -10.10 3.75
N GLU A 107 1.59 -11.28 3.91
CA GLU A 107 0.60 -11.77 2.95
C GLU A 107 -0.62 -10.87 2.90
N PHE A 108 -1.12 -10.45 4.05
CA PHE A 108 -2.28 -9.57 4.07
C PHE A 108 -1.95 -8.20 3.48
N PHE A 109 -0.76 -7.71 3.76
CA PHE A 109 -0.29 -6.45 3.19
C PHE A 109 -0.22 -6.55 1.67
N GLN A 110 0.41 -7.60 1.16
CA GLN A 110 0.52 -7.82 -0.29
C GLN A 110 -0.85 -7.90 -0.95
N THR A 111 -1.76 -8.64 -0.33
CA THR A 111 -3.12 -8.79 -0.86
C THR A 111 -3.85 -7.45 -0.90
N THR A 112 -3.71 -6.67 0.16
CA THR A 112 -4.36 -5.35 0.22
C THR A 112 -3.84 -4.44 -0.89
N VAL A 113 -2.52 -4.40 -1.09
CA VAL A 113 -1.93 -3.57 -2.13
C VAL A 113 -2.38 -4.04 -3.51
N ALA A 114 -2.34 -5.34 -3.75
CA ALA A 114 -2.74 -5.88 -5.04
C ALA A 114 -4.19 -5.57 -5.35
N ASN A 115 -5.06 -5.68 -4.36
CA ASN A 115 -6.49 -5.40 -4.56
C ASN A 115 -6.73 -3.92 -4.86
N ILE A 116 -6.08 -3.04 -4.12
CA ILE A 116 -6.27 -1.60 -4.31
C ILE A 116 -5.75 -1.15 -5.68
N LEU A 117 -4.64 -1.72 -6.12
CA LEU A 117 -4.04 -1.34 -7.40
C LEU A 117 -4.59 -2.14 -8.58
N GLY A 118 -5.41 -3.14 -8.32
CA GLY A 118 -5.96 -3.97 -9.39
C GLY A 118 -4.91 -4.83 -10.09
N LEU A 119 -3.89 -5.27 -9.35
CA LEU A 119 -2.85 -6.11 -9.93
C LEU A 119 -3.42 -7.49 -10.27
N ARG A 120 -3.02 -8.01 -11.42
CA ARG A 120 -3.59 -9.25 -11.92
C ARG A 120 -2.60 -10.39 -11.83
N GLY A 121 -3.11 -11.55 -11.48
CA GLY A 121 -2.36 -12.79 -11.56
C GLY A 121 -1.49 -13.10 -10.36
N ILE A 122 -1.00 -12.10 -9.67
CA ILE A 122 0.00 -12.30 -8.62
C ILE A 122 -0.63 -12.88 -7.36
N VAL A 123 -1.69 -12.25 -6.88
CA VAL A 123 -2.36 -12.72 -5.68
C VAL A 123 -2.97 -14.10 -5.90
N SER A 124 -3.56 -14.31 -7.07
CA SER A 124 -4.14 -15.59 -7.39
C SER A 124 -3.12 -16.71 -7.35
N ILE A 125 -1.96 -16.48 -7.88
CA ILE A 125 -0.90 -17.48 -7.88
C ILE A 125 -0.46 -17.81 -6.47
N LYS A 126 -0.36 -16.81 -5.63
CA LYS A 126 0.09 -17.03 -4.27
C LYS A 126 -0.94 -17.70 -3.39
N THR A 127 -2.20 -17.41 -3.63
CA THR A 127 -3.25 -17.97 -2.82
C THR A 127 -3.73 -19.29 -3.34
N ILE A 128 -3.40 -19.66 -4.51
CA ILE A 128 -3.69 -20.95 -4.97
C ILE A 128 -2.81 -21.88 -4.28
N SER A 129 -3.11 -22.05 -3.17
CA SER A 129 -2.87 -23.27 -2.72
C SER A 129 -3.78 -24.07 -3.46
N PRO A 130 -3.44 -25.11 -3.89
CA PRO A 130 -4.22 -25.94 -4.71
C PRO A 130 -5.56 -26.17 -4.24
N ALA A 131 -5.90 -25.70 -3.20
CA ALA A 131 -7.18 -25.89 -2.76
C ALA A 131 -8.10 -24.94 -3.29
N GLU A 132 -8.10 -24.12 -3.72
CA GLU A 132 -9.12 -23.32 -4.00
C GLU A 132 -9.32 -23.00 -5.22
N SER A 133 -9.31 -23.25 -5.76
CA SER A 133 -9.54 -22.84 -6.74
C SER A 133 -10.20 -22.84 -7.56
N GLU A 134 -10.75 -22.76 -7.28
CA GLU A 134 -11.45 -22.69 -7.88
C GLU A 134 -11.93 -22.15 -8.25
N LYS A 135 -12.29 -21.92 -8.12
CA LYS A 135 -12.93 -21.38 -8.31
C LYS A 135 -12.82 -20.59 -8.71
N SER A 136 -12.70 -20.34 -8.63
CA SER A 136 -12.79 -19.65 -8.70
C SER A 136 -12.40 -18.95 -9.07
N GLN A 137 -12.40 -18.84 -9.22
CA GLN A 137 -12.30 -18.38 -9.27
C GLN A 137 -11.93 -18.10 -9.79
N TYR A 138 -12.14 -18.25 -9.95
CA TYR A 138 -12.16 -18.21 -10.11
C TYR A 138 -12.11 -18.15 -10.67
N GLU A 139 -12.43 -18.21 -10.87
CA GLU A 139 -12.67 -18.35 -11.12
C GLU A 139 -12.51 -18.06 -11.64
N LYS A 140 -12.55 -17.89 -11.81
CA LYS A 140 -12.56 -17.75 -11.95
C LYS A 140 -12.11 -17.61 -12.60
N ILE A 141 -11.98 -17.64 -12.67
CA ILE A 141 -11.72 -17.83 -13.13
C ILE A 141 -11.60 -18.01 -13.81
N ALA A 142 -11.70 -17.93 -13.92
CA ALA A 142 -11.78 -18.34 -14.45
C ALA A 142 -11.96 -18.52 -14.97
N LYS A 143 -12.36 -18.48 -15.12
CA LYS A 143 -12.71 -18.81 -15.43
C LYS A 143 -12.87 -18.84 -15.77
#